data_5752ce7404464a48f90c246847e50fe9
#
_entry.id   5752ce7404464a48f90c246847e50fe9
#
_cell.length_a   1.000
_cell.length_b   1.000
_cell.length_c   1.000
_cell.angle_alpha   90.00
_cell.angle_beta   90.00
_cell.angle_gamma   90.00
#
_symmetry.space_group_name_H-M   'P 1'
#
loop_
_entity.id
_entity.type
_entity.pdbx_description
1 polymer ?
#
loop_
_entity_poly.entity_id
_entity_poly.type
_entity_poly.pdbx_seq_one_letter_code
_entity_poly.pdbx_strand_id
1 'polypeptide(L)'
;MRVHVRLSICLLPLLLSACSTFQEKTVTPPENTRPVLQLDASGEQVFRCIHDMKGWFWHFEAPNAYLFNPITGQAVAKHGYRFSFVHNDGSRIASSRITSIREGDGKNLPDALFTVTSPANSGTFLGVRYIQRLNAKGGIPQIKCTPARENKLYKVPFDAEFIFWR
;
A
#
# COMPACT_ATOMS: atom_id res chain seq x y z
N MET A 1 -3.35 82.03 -7.92
CA MET A 1 -2.39 80.98 -7.63
C MET A 1 -3.13 79.75 -7.12
N ARG A 2 -3.35 78.73 -7.97
CA ARG A 2 -4.05 77.49 -7.60
C ARG A 2 -3.02 76.39 -7.46
N VAL A 3 -2.84 75.87 -6.24
CA VAL A 3 -1.95 74.77 -5.91
C VAL A 3 -2.73 73.48 -6.10
N HIS A 4 -2.31 72.65 -7.08
CA HIS A 4 -2.84 71.30 -7.28
C HIS A 4 -1.99 70.31 -6.48
N VAL A 5 -2.61 69.76 -5.40
CA VAL A 5 -2.07 68.65 -4.63
C VAL A 5 -2.38 67.36 -5.42
N ARG A 6 -1.35 66.69 -5.93
CA ARG A 6 -1.47 65.36 -6.54
C ARG A 6 -1.35 64.27 -5.45
N LEU A 7 -2.49 63.61 -5.19
CA LEU A 7 -2.54 62.45 -4.31
C LEU A 7 -2.05 61.24 -5.04
N SER A 8 -0.83 60.75 -4.71
CA SER A 8 -0.26 59.53 -5.25
C SER A 8 -0.77 58.35 -4.43
N ILE A 9 -1.65 57.55 -5.02
CA ILE A 9 -2.16 56.30 -4.40
C ILE A 9 -1.11 55.19 -4.73
N CYS A 10 -0.31 54.79 -3.72
CA CYS A 10 0.53 53.60 -3.80
C CYS A 10 -0.36 52.33 -3.68
N LEU A 11 -0.59 51.66 -4.80
CA LEU A 11 -1.15 50.30 -4.81
C LEU A 11 -0.06 49.30 -4.37
N LEU A 12 -0.19 48.81 -3.14
CA LEU A 12 0.64 47.73 -2.62
C LEU A 12 0.07 46.40 -3.14
N PRO A 13 0.84 45.57 -3.90
CA PRO A 13 0.35 44.25 -4.31
C PRO A 13 0.38 43.30 -3.10
N LEU A 14 -0.79 42.80 -2.68
CA LEU A 14 -0.94 41.69 -1.75
C LEU A 14 -0.41 40.43 -2.45
N LEU A 15 0.78 39.98 -2.09
CA LEU A 15 1.28 38.66 -2.43
C LEU A 15 0.55 37.63 -1.57
N LEU A 16 -0.50 37.01 -2.14
CA LEU A 16 -1.14 35.84 -1.61
C LEU A 16 -0.18 34.65 -1.76
N SER A 17 0.59 34.36 -0.71
CA SER A 17 1.35 33.13 -0.59
C SER A 17 0.36 31.96 -0.46
N ALA A 18 0.06 31.31 -1.58
CA ALA A 18 -0.64 30.03 -1.57
C ALA A 18 0.29 28.97 -0.97
N CYS A 19 0.21 28.74 0.34
CA CYS A 19 0.74 27.53 0.96
C CYS A 19 -0.06 26.33 0.43
N SER A 20 0.43 25.69 -0.63
CA SER A 20 -0.01 24.33 -0.97
C SER A 20 0.48 23.42 0.16
N THR A 21 -0.39 23.08 1.09
CA THR A 21 -0.17 22.01 2.06
C THR A 21 -0.07 20.71 1.27
N PHE A 22 1.14 20.22 1.14
CA PHE A 22 1.42 18.87 0.63
C PHE A 22 0.85 17.91 1.66
N GLN A 23 -0.36 17.41 1.43
CA GLN A 23 -1.00 16.44 2.31
C GLN A 23 -0.35 15.09 2.02
N GLU A 24 0.63 14.73 2.85
CA GLU A 24 1.26 13.42 2.80
C GLU A 24 0.17 12.36 2.94
N LYS A 25 0.05 11.45 1.96
CA LYS A 25 -0.91 10.35 2.02
C LYS A 25 -0.54 9.44 3.18
N THR A 26 -1.26 9.57 4.28
CA THR A 26 -1.06 8.70 5.44
C THR A 26 -1.63 7.32 5.14
N VAL A 27 -0.92 6.28 5.56
CA VAL A 27 -1.40 4.89 5.57
C VAL A 27 -2.00 4.53 6.91
N THR A 28 -2.39 5.52 7.69
CA THR A 28 -2.97 5.37 9.02
C THR A 28 -4.45 4.97 8.88
N PRO A 29 -4.90 3.93 9.57
CA PRO A 29 -6.32 3.58 9.65
C PRO A 29 -7.15 4.70 10.29
N PRO A 30 -8.49 4.72 10.08
CA PRO A 30 -9.38 5.70 10.72
C PRO A 30 -9.27 5.70 12.25
N GLU A 31 -9.44 6.87 12.88
CA GLU A 31 -9.27 7.08 14.33
C GLU A 31 -10.13 6.16 15.20
N ASN A 32 -11.29 5.74 14.72
CA ASN A 32 -12.22 4.86 15.46
C ASN A 32 -11.89 3.36 15.28
N THR A 33 -10.67 3.03 14.85
CA THR A 33 -10.20 1.66 14.71
C THR A 33 -9.10 1.36 15.74
N ARG A 34 -8.92 0.06 16.03
CA ARG A 34 -7.86 -0.41 16.91
C ARG A 34 -7.12 -1.60 16.28
N PRO A 35 -5.81 -1.74 16.49
CA PRO A 35 -5.07 -2.92 16.07
C PRO A 35 -5.51 -4.12 16.89
N VAL A 36 -5.68 -5.28 16.25
CA VAL A 36 -6.10 -6.52 16.90
C VAL A 36 -5.14 -7.67 16.65
N LEU A 37 -4.31 -7.56 15.61
CA LEU A 37 -3.32 -8.58 15.27
C LEU A 37 -2.20 -7.92 14.49
N GLN A 38 -0.95 -8.30 14.77
CA GLN A 38 0.24 -7.94 14.05
C GLN A 38 0.99 -9.21 13.68
N LEU A 39 1.39 -9.34 12.43
CA LEU A 39 2.10 -10.50 11.89
C LEU A 39 3.21 -10.04 10.97
N ASP A 40 4.34 -10.74 11.03
CA ASP A 40 5.43 -10.60 10.06
C ASP A 40 5.15 -11.49 8.84
N ALA A 41 5.35 -10.98 7.65
CA ALA A 41 5.17 -11.72 6.42
C ALA A 41 6.52 -11.97 5.76
N SER A 42 6.70 -13.18 5.23
CA SER A 42 7.82 -13.54 4.37
C SER A 42 7.34 -14.42 3.22
N GLY A 43 7.79 -14.11 2.00
CA GLY A 43 7.38 -14.81 0.80
C GLY A 43 7.75 -14.11 -0.48
N GLU A 44 6.88 -14.20 -1.49
CA GLU A 44 7.15 -13.72 -2.84
C GLU A 44 5.96 -12.91 -3.38
N GLN A 45 6.26 -11.87 -4.15
CA GLN A 45 5.33 -11.24 -5.08
C GLN A 45 5.50 -11.91 -6.44
N VAL A 46 4.43 -12.42 -7.02
CA VAL A 46 4.46 -13.13 -8.31
C VAL A 46 4.02 -12.18 -9.41
N PHE A 47 4.83 -12.06 -10.43
CA PHE A 47 4.59 -11.24 -11.62
C PHE A 47 4.65 -12.08 -12.88
N ARG A 48 3.90 -11.65 -13.90
CA ARG A 48 3.98 -12.19 -15.26
C ARG A 48 4.45 -11.12 -16.22
N CYS A 49 5.42 -11.42 -17.07
CA CYS A 49 5.83 -10.51 -18.14
C CYS A 49 4.79 -10.51 -19.25
N ILE A 50 4.15 -9.39 -19.48
CA ILE A 50 3.13 -9.22 -20.52
C ILE A 50 3.44 -8.02 -21.42
N HIS A 51 2.80 -7.98 -22.58
CA HIS A 51 2.86 -6.88 -23.52
C HIS A 51 1.46 -6.32 -23.77
N ASP A 52 1.35 -4.99 -23.79
CA ASP A 52 0.15 -4.27 -24.18
C ASP A 52 0.51 -3.05 -25.05
N MET A 53 -0.45 -2.16 -25.28
CA MET A 53 -0.25 -0.93 -26.05
C MET A 53 0.80 0.02 -25.44
N LYS A 54 1.16 -0.12 -24.17
CA LYS A 54 2.18 0.67 -23.47
C LYS A 54 3.56 0.02 -23.52
N GLY A 55 3.66 -1.21 -24.02
CA GLY A 55 4.90 -1.96 -24.12
C GLY A 55 5.00 -3.16 -23.17
N TRP A 56 6.22 -3.58 -22.89
CA TRP A 56 6.50 -4.73 -22.04
C TRP A 56 6.61 -4.33 -20.57
N PHE A 57 5.85 -5.02 -19.68
CA PHE A 57 5.89 -4.76 -18.25
C PHE A 57 5.59 -6.02 -17.41
N TRP A 58 5.97 -5.96 -16.14
CA TRP A 58 5.65 -6.97 -15.15
C TRP A 58 4.26 -6.73 -14.60
N HIS A 59 3.31 -7.56 -15.01
CA HIS A 59 1.95 -7.58 -14.45
C HIS A 59 1.95 -8.34 -13.14
N PHE A 60 1.46 -7.72 -12.07
CA PHE A 60 1.32 -8.37 -10.78
C PHE A 60 0.17 -9.40 -10.82
N GLU A 61 0.46 -10.64 -10.41
CA GLU A 61 -0.50 -11.74 -10.37
C GLU A 61 -1.08 -11.92 -8.97
N ALA A 62 -0.20 -12.17 -7.98
CA ALA A 62 -0.60 -12.44 -6.59
C ALA A 62 0.61 -12.40 -5.65
N PRO A 63 0.39 -12.15 -4.35
CA PRO A 63 1.34 -12.51 -3.32
C PRO A 63 1.28 -14.03 -3.07
N ASN A 64 2.37 -14.57 -2.56
CA ASN A 64 2.48 -15.93 -2.01
C ASN A 64 3.38 -15.87 -0.78
N ALA A 65 2.80 -15.63 0.38
CA ALA A 65 3.57 -15.44 1.61
C ALA A 65 2.92 -16.15 2.80
N TYR A 66 3.75 -16.53 3.75
CA TYR A 66 3.33 -16.93 5.08
C TYR A 66 3.40 -15.74 6.02
N LEU A 67 2.50 -15.75 7.02
CA LEU A 67 2.48 -14.76 8.09
C LEU A 67 2.80 -15.46 9.40
N PHE A 68 3.73 -14.85 10.13
CA PHE A 68 4.31 -15.41 11.34
C PHE A 68 3.91 -14.55 12.54
N ASN A 69 3.65 -15.20 13.66
CA ASN A 69 3.55 -14.51 14.94
C ASN A 69 4.95 -13.97 15.32
N PRO A 70 5.12 -12.65 15.52
CA PRO A 70 6.43 -12.04 15.75
C PRO A 70 7.10 -12.47 17.06
N ILE A 71 6.31 -13.00 18.02
CA ILE A 71 6.83 -13.45 19.32
C ILE A 71 7.28 -14.92 19.25
N THR A 72 6.47 -15.79 18.63
CA THR A 72 6.73 -17.24 18.62
C THR A 72 7.45 -17.73 17.38
N GLY A 73 7.49 -16.92 16.30
CA GLY A 73 8.03 -17.30 15.01
C GLY A 73 7.19 -18.36 14.26
N GLN A 74 6.01 -18.73 14.79
CA GLN A 74 5.16 -19.72 14.16
C GLN A 74 4.38 -19.12 12.99
N ALA A 75 4.29 -19.86 11.87
CA ALA A 75 3.42 -19.51 10.77
C ALA A 75 1.95 -19.73 11.16
N VAL A 76 1.16 -18.65 11.21
CA VAL A 76 -0.23 -18.66 11.66
C VAL A 76 -1.24 -18.33 10.58
N ALA A 77 -0.79 -17.76 9.45
CA ALA A 77 -1.66 -17.41 8.33
C ALA A 77 -0.91 -17.45 7.00
N LYS A 78 -1.67 -17.38 5.90
CA LYS A 78 -1.16 -17.25 4.52
C LYS A 78 -1.75 -16.02 3.86
N HIS A 79 -0.94 -15.35 3.03
CA HIS A 79 -1.37 -14.26 2.15
C HIS A 79 -1.22 -14.71 0.70
N GLY A 80 -2.29 -14.60 -0.09
CA GLY A 80 -2.32 -15.18 -1.42
C GLY A 80 -3.28 -14.48 -2.39
N TYR A 81 -3.70 -15.22 -3.39
CA TYR A 81 -4.51 -14.75 -4.50
C TYR A 81 -5.68 -13.85 -4.06
N ARG A 82 -5.94 -12.79 -4.85
CA ARG A 82 -6.94 -11.74 -4.56
C ARG A 82 -6.70 -11.02 -3.23
N PHE A 83 -5.44 -10.85 -2.84
CA PHE A 83 -5.08 -10.25 -1.55
C PHE A 83 -5.83 -10.89 -0.37
N SER A 84 -6.00 -12.21 -0.42
CA SER A 84 -6.64 -12.95 0.67
C SER A 84 -5.65 -13.23 1.79
N PHE A 85 -6.18 -13.27 3.00
CA PHE A 85 -5.49 -13.72 4.20
C PHE A 85 -6.30 -14.87 4.80
N VAL A 86 -5.66 -15.98 5.06
CA VAL A 86 -6.27 -17.20 5.62
C VAL A 86 -5.49 -17.58 6.86
N HIS A 87 -6.13 -17.49 8.02
CA HIS A 87 -5.54 -17.88 9.29
C HIS A 87 -5.69 -19.39 9.52
N ASN A 88 -4.84 -19.98 10.37
CA ASN A 88 -4.85 -21.41 10.66
C ASN A 88 -6.14 -21.91 11.35
N ASP A 89 -6.91 -21.01 11.97
CA ASP A 89 -8.26 -21.31 12.52
C ASP A 89 -9.38 -21.38 11.46
N GLY A 90 -9.01 -21.20 10.18
CA GLY A 90 -9.93 -21.22 9.04
C GLY A 90 -10.56 -19.88 8.72
N SER A 91 -10.41 -18.85 9.57
CA SER A 91 -10.91 -17.51 9.25
C SER A 91 -10.20 -16.92 8.02
N ARG A 92 -10.99 -16.25 7.18
CA ARG A 92 -10.50 -15.69 5.90
C ARG A 92 -11.04 -14.29 5.70
N ILE A 93 -10.18 -13.40 5.24
CA ILE A 93 -10.55 -12.09 4.72
C ILE A 93 -9.88 -11.88 3.36
N ALA A 94 -10.43 -10.96 2.57
CA ALA A 94 -9.77 -10.51 1.35
C ALA A 94 -9.92 -8.99 1.20
N SER A 95 -8.94 -8.38 0.55
CA SER A 95 -8.94 -6.97 0.20
C SER A 95 -8.47 -6.81 -1.23
N SER A 96 -9.33 -6.35 -2.10
CA SER A 96 -8.97 -6.00 -3.49
C SER A 96 -8.72 -4.51 -3.68
N ARG A 97 -8.90 -3.71 -2.63
CA ARG A 97 -8.85 -2.25 -2.69
C ARG A 97 -7.76 -1.70 -1.79
N ILE A 98 -6.76 -1.06 -2.39
CA ILE A 98 -5.82 -0.19 -1.68
C ILE A 98 -6.55 1.12 -1.38
N THR A 99 -6.67 1.48 -0.11
CA THR A 99 -7.31 2.72 0.34
C THR A 99 -6.35 3.89 0.27
N SER A 100 -5.11 3.66 0.73
CA SER A 100 -4.02 4.63 0.60
C SER A 100 -2.68 3.91 0.46
N ILE A 101 -1.73 4.59 -0.16
CA ILE A 101 -0.38 4.10 -0.38
C ILE A 101 0.59 5.27 -0.19
N ARG A 102 1.67 5.05 0.55
CA ARG A 102 2.78 5.97 0.62
C ARG A 102 3.65 5.79 -0.62
N GLU A 103 4.26 6.87 -1.11
CA GLU A 103 5.20 6.77 -2.21
C GLU A 103 6.37 5.85 -1.83
N GLY A 104 6.75 4.95 -2.76
CA GLY A 104 7.79 3.97 -2.55
C GLY A 104 9.11 4.39 -3.20
N ASP A 105 10.17 3.66 -2.87
CA ASP A 105 11.53 3.86 -3.39
C ASP A 105 11.81 3.11 -4.71
N GLY A 106 10.81 2.44 -5.28
CA GLY A 106 10.90 1.63 -6.49
C GLY A 106 11.62 0.28 -6.30
N LYS A 107 12.08 -0.06 -5.10
CA LYS A 107 12.74 -1.33 -4.76
C LYS A 107 11.92 -2.16 -3.79
N ASN A 108 11.38 -1.49 -2.79
CA ASN A 108 10.57 -2.07 -1.74
C ASN A 108 9.08 -1.80 -2.00
N LEU A 109 8.23 -2.75 -1.62
CA LEU A 109 6.79 -2.50 -1.62
C LEU A 109 6.49 -1.30 -0.71
N PRO A 110 5.75 -0.30 -1.19
CA PRO A 110 5.43 0.86 -0.37
C PRO A 110 4.52 0.47 0.81
N ASP A 111 4.56 1.26 1.88
CA ASP A 111 3.56 1.16 2.92
C ASP A 111 2.17 1.38 2.33
N ALA A 112 1.19 0.61 2.78
CA ALA A 112 -0.16 0.67 2.22
C ALA A 112 -1.23 0.36 3.26
N LEU A 113 -2.39 0.98 3.08
CA LEU A 113 -3.60 0.68 3.82
C LEU A 113 -4.63 0.06 2.86
N PHE A 114 -5.16 -1.09 3.22
CA PHE A 114 -6.17 -1.82 2.46
C PHE A 114 -7.48 -1.86 3.22
N THR A 115 -8.60 -1.72 2.50
CA THR A 115 -9.93 -1.97 3.04
C THR A 115 -10.33 -3.42 2.78
N VAL A 116 -10.81 -4.11 3.79
CA VAL A 116 -11.35 -5.47 3.65
C VAL A 116 -12.64 -5.41 2.85
N THR A 117 -12.71 -6.18 1.76
CA THR A 117 -13.87 -6.27 0.86
C THR A 117 -14.65 -7.57 1.02
N SER A 118 -14.01 -8.60 1.60
CA SER A 118 -14.65 -9.86 1.98
C SER A 118 -14.33 -10.13 3.44
N PRO A 119 -15.24 -9.79 4.38
CA PRO A 119 -15.02 -9.96 5.82
C PRO A 119 -15.10 -11.43 6.23
N ALA A 120 -14.44 -11.79 7.33
CA ALA A 120 -14.59 -13.08 7.97
C ALA A 120 -15.90 -13.15 8.78
N ASN A 121 -16.52 -14.32 8.79
CA ASN A 121 -17.73 -14.60 9.57
C ASN A 121 -17.42 -15.13 10.98
N SER A 122 -16.17 -15.56 11.22
CA SER A 122 -15.73 -16.13 12.51
C SER A 122 -14.21 -16.07 12.65
N GLY A 123 -13.68 -16.47 13.79
CA GLY A 123 -12.26 -16.67 14.07
C GLY A 123 -11.46 -15.39 14.24
N THR A 124 -10.15 -15.52 14.13
CA THR A 124 -9.19 -14.45 14.42
C THR A 124 -9.41 -13.19 13.59
N PHE A 125 -9.82 -13.35 12.32
CA PHE A 125 -10.09 -12.22 11.43
C PHE A 125 -11.52 -11.64 11.54
N LEU A 126 -12.38 -12.15 12.45
CA LEU A 126 -13.72 -11.59 12.64
C LEU A 126 -13.65 -10.08 12.97
N GLY A 127 -14.40 -9.28 12.22
CA GLY A 127 -14.53 -7.84 12.42
C GLY A 127 -13.33 -7.02 11.93
N VAL A 128 -12.31 -7.63 11.33
CA VAL A 128 -11.22 -6.88 10.68
C VAL A 128 -11.77 -6.10 9.49
N ARG A 129 -11.50 -4.78 9.48
CA ARG A 129 -11.96 -3.84 8.44
C ARG A 129 -10.83 -3.28 7.59
N TYR A 130 -9.64 -3.13 8.18
CA TYR A 130 -8.48 -2.59 7.50
C TYR A 130 -7.25 -3.48 7.74
N ILE A 131 -6.36 -3.49 6.76
CA ILE A 131 -5.07 -4.18 6.82
C ILE A 131 -4.02 -3.16 6.43
N GLN A 132 -3.05 -2.95 7.28
CA GLN A 132 -1.93 -2.05 7.04
C GLN A 132 -0.67 -2.87 6.77
N ARG A 133 0.02 -2.57 5.66
CA ARG A 133 1.35 -3.12 5.38
C ARG A 133 2.37 -2.04 5.63
N LEU A 134 3.40 -2.37 6.41
CA LEU A 134 4.49 -1.48 6.79
C LEU A 134 5.84 -2.14 6.58
N ASN A 135 6.88 -1.33 6.52
CA ASN A 135 8.29 -1.74 6.61
C ASN A 135 8.69 -2.84 5.62
N ALA A 136 8.08 -2.86 4.44
CA ALA A 136 8.36 -3.89 3.45
C ALA A 136 9.81 -3.78 2.92
N LYS A 137 10.43 -4.94 2.72
CA LYS A 137 11.75 -5.10 2.08
C LYS A 137 11.57 -5.96 0.84
N GLY A 138 12.01 -5.48 -0.32
CA GLY A 138 11.85 -6.17 -1.59
C GLY A 138 10.43 -6.11 -2.17
N GLY A 139 10.08 -7.09 -3.00
CA GLY A 139 8.75 -7.26 -3.60
C GLY A 139 8.52 -6.52 -4.91
N ILE A 140 9.44 -5.66 -5.37
CA ILE A 140 9.34 -4.96 -6.67
C ILE A 140 10.38 -5.53 -7.65
N PRO A 141 9.97 -5.89 -8.88
CA PRO A 141 10.90 -6.39 -9.89
C PRO A 141 12.00 -5.39 -10.23
N GLN A 142 13.27 -5.80 -10.13
CA GLN A 142 14.43 -4.98 -10.46
C GLN A 142 15.00 -5.29 -11.85
N ILE A 143 14.46 -6.29 -12.55
CA ILE A 143 14.82 -6.64 -13.93
C ILE A 143 13.70 -6.21 -14.88
N LYS A 144 14.05 -5.87 -16.13
CA LYS A 144 13.05 -5.48 -17.12
C LYS A 144 12.29 -6.70 -17.67
N CYS A 145 10.99 -6.57 -17.87
CA CYS A 145 10.21 -7.43 -18.75
C CYS A 145 10.59 -7.12 -20.21
N THR A 146 10.89 -8.13 -21.00
CA THR A 146 11.35 -8.02 -22.39
C THR A 146 10.67 -9.10 -23.23
N PRO A 147 10.67 -9.03 -24.59
CA PRO A 147 10.11 -10.05 -25.45
C PRO A 147 10.62 -11.48 -25.12
N ALA A 148 11.90 -11.60 -24.76
CA ALA A 148 12.49 -12.91 -24.38
C ALA A 148 11.93 -13.50 -23.08
N ARG A 149 11.17 -12.70 -22.31
CA ARG A 149 10.52 -13.10 -21.05
C ARG A 149 9.00 -13.19 -21.16
N GLU A 150 8.43 -13.00 -22.33
CA GLU A 150 6.98 -13.05 -22.53
C GLU A 150 6.36 -14.28 -21.87
N ASN A 151 5.26 -14.09 -21.14
CA ASN A 151 4.51 -15.07 -20.37
C ASN A 151 5.29 -15.79 -19.25
N LYS A 152 6.56 -15.45 -19.03
CA LYS A 152 7.32 -15.99 -17.90
C LYS A 152 6.91 -15.37 -16.58
N LEU A 153 6.86 -16.19 -15.55
CA LEU A 153 6.67 -15.73 -14.17
C LEU A 153 8.01 -15.26 -13.59
N TYR A 154 7.93 -14.21 -12.79
CA TYR A 154 9.04 -13.73 -11.98
C TYR A 154 8.57 -13.58 -10.53
N LYS A 155 9.24 -14.25 -9.62
CA LYS A 155 8.97 -14.27 -8.20
C LYS A 155 9.96 -13.37 -7.51
N VAL A 156 9.48 -12.35 -6.83
CA VAL A 156 10.30 -11.35 -6.15
C VAL A 156 10.13 -11.52 -4.65
N PRO A 157 11.18 -11.94 -3.93
CA PRO A 157 11.13 -12.08 -2.48
C PRO A 157 10.73 -10.77 -1.80
N PHE A 158 9.95 -10.88 -0.72
CA PHE A 158 9.64 -9.76 0.15
C PHE A 158 9.39 -10.20 1.58
N ASP A 159 9.72 -9.29 2.50
CA ASP A 159 9.27 -9.32 3.89
C ASP A 159 8.46 -8.08 4.16
N ALA A 160 7.52 -8.13 5.09
CA ALA A 160 6.73 -6.98 5.51
C ALA A 160 6.06 -7.24 6.87
N GLU A 161 5.59 -6.17 7.50
CA GLU A 161 4.74 -6.22 8.67
C GLU A 161 3.28 -5.96 8.26
N PHE A 162 2.36 -6.78 8.72
CA PHE A 162 0.92 -6.59 8.54
C PHE A 162 0.23 -6.39 9.87
N ILE A 163 -0.50 -5.27 9.98
CA ILE A 163 -1.33 -4.95 11.14
C ILE A 163 -2.80 -4.99 10.70
N PHE A 164 -3.60 -5.76 11.44
CA PHE A 164 -5.04 -5.95 11.20
C PHE A 164 -5.84 -5.10 12.18
N TRP A 165 -6.80 -4.33 11.67
CA TRP A 165 -7.54 -3.31 12.42
C TRP A 165 -9.04 -3.57 12.39
N ARG A 166 -9.71 -3.38 13.55
CA ARG A 166 -11.18 -3.44 13.72
C ARG A 166 -11.79 -2.08 13.94
#